data_9fab6b760eea4a833aec35f8920080a2
#
_entry.id   9fab6b760eea4a833aec35f8920080a2
#
_cell.length_a   1.000
_cell.length_b   1.000
_cell.length_c   1.000
_cell.angle_alpha   90.00
_cell.angle_beta   90.00
_cell.angle_gamma   90.00
#
_symmetry.space_group_name_H-M   'P 1'
#
loop_
_entity.id
_entity.type
_entity.pdbx_description
1 polymer ?
#
loop_
_entity_poly.entity_id
_entity_poly.type
_entity_poly.pdbx_seq_one_letter_code
_entity_poly.pdbx_strand_id
1 'polypeptide(L)'
;MHKHHSALGLAKAPVVGAAGEIARGRPVQPVTLLRPHAAARAARFFVEKFPGRSLYAVKANPSPDLLRVLWNEGVTHYDVASIGEVRLVASTLPEATLCFMHPVKAEEAIAEAYFTHGVRTFSLDTLDELDKIMSATNGATDLNLLVRIRVSSDHSKLSLAAKFGAEPGELTRLLFAARQAADAMGICFHVGSQAMSPAAYAEALSRVRDAIVEAAVTVDIVDVGGGFPSWYPGMEPPALESYFEVISRAYEALPISYSAELWCEPGRALCAEYASVLVRVEKRRGSELYINDGAYGALFDAAHIGWRYPVRLVRDEESDTRDMAFSFYGPTCDDLDHMAGPFELPADVQAGDYIEVGMLGAYGCAMRTGFNGFGVEDQVIVTDEPMASLYGAAEPVLRSNVVTL
;
A
#
# COMPACT_ATOMS: atom_id res chain seq x y z
N MET A 1 29.46 -3.54 9.11
CA MET A 1 28.10 -3.83 8.68
C MET A 1 27.05 -3.70 9.80
N HIS A 2 27.35 -3.98 11.07
CA HIS A 2 26.35 -3.91 12.18
C HIS A 2 25.84 -2.50 12.57
N LYS A 3 26.47 -1.41 12.13
CA LYS A 3 26.11 -0.04 12.57
C LYS A 3 24.93 0.59 11.79
N HIS A 4 24.63 0.12 10.58
CA HIS A 4 23.52 0.70 9.78
C HIS A 4 22.14 0.17 10.19
N HIS A 5 22.02 -1.07 10.65
CA HIS A 5 20.73 -1.65 11.02
C HIS A 5 20.20 -1.18 12.36
N SER A 6 21.08 -0.80 13.31
CA SER A 6 20.63 -0.21 14.57
C SER A 6 20.04 1.20 14.41
N ALA A 7 20.38 1.90 13.33
CA ALA A 7 19.84 3.23 13.02
C ALA A 7 18.42 3.16 12.43
N LEU A 8 18.04 2.03 11.80
CA LEU A 8 16.71 1.85 11.22
C LEU A 8 15.68 1.30 12.21
N GLY A 9 16.08 0.98 13.43
CA GLY A 9 15.17 0.46 14.47
C GLY A 9 14.53 -0.89 14.14
N LEU A 10 15.11 -1.64 13.20
CA LEU A 10 14.62 -2.96 12.80
C LEU A 10 14.86 -3.98 13.90
N ALA A 11 13.84 -4.77 14.24
CA ALA A 11 13.95 -5.86 15.18
C ALA A 11 14.83 -6.98 14.59
N LYS A 12 15.51 -7.66 15.38
CA LYS A 12 16.44 -8.81 15.35
C LYS A 12 16.45 -9.78 14.14
N ALA A 13 15.89 -9.42 12.97
CA ALA A 13 15.92 -10.28 11.79
C ALA A 13 17.38 -10.46 11.29
N PRO A 14 17.78 -11.66 10.89
CA PRO A 14 19.11 -11.91 10.33
C PRO A 14 19.27 -11.12 9.01
N VAL A 15 20.52 -10.75 8.69
CA VAL A 15 20.86 -10.02 7.46
C VAL A 15 21.69 -10.91 6.57
N VAL A 16 21.24 -11.10 5.34
CA VAL A 16 21.91 -11.88 4.31
C VAL A 16 22.03 -11.11 2.99
N GLY A 17 22.85 -11.59 2.07
CA GLY A 17 23.07 -10.91 0.80
C GLY A 17 21.85 -10.96 -0.13
N ALA A 18 21.31 -12.14 -0.33
CA ALA A 18 20.21 -12.37 -1.29
C ALA A 18 19.41 -13.64 -0.95
N ALA A 19 18.29 -13.84 -1.67
CA ALA A 19 17.42 -15.01 -1.56
C ALA A 19 18.16 -16.36 -1.66
N GLY A 20 19.20 -16.43 -2.49
CA GLY A 20 19.99 -17.62 -2.69
C GLY A 20 20.70 -18.15 -1.44
N GLU A 21 21.19 -17.26 -0.57
CA GLU A 21 21.83 -17.67 0.68
C GLU A 21 20.82 -18.36 1.62
N ILE A 22 19.56 -17.96 1.57
CA ILE A 22 18.48 -18.52 2.36
C ILE A 22 18.05 -19.87 1.79
N ALA A 23 17.91 -19.97 0.46
CA ALA A 23 17.52 -21.20 -0.24
C ALA A 23 18.50 -22.35 0.04
N ARG A 24 19.83 -22.08 0.15
CA ARG A 24 20.83 -23.08 0.56
C ARG A 24 20.56 -23.69 1.93
N GLY A 25 19.97 -22.92 2.84
CA GLY A 25 19.54 -23.40 4.14
C GLY A 25 18.31 -24.34 4.09
N ARG A 26 17.69 -24.48 2.92
CA ARG A 26 16.52 -25.32 2.64
C ARG A 26 15.36 -25.08 3.64
N PRO A 27 14.87 -23.83 3.79
CA PRO A 27 13.80 -23.53 4.72
C PRO A 27 12.54 -24.34 4.38
N VAL A 28 11.86 -24.80 5.42
CA VAL A 28 10.60 -25.56 5.28
C VAL A 28 9.41 -24.59 5.21
N GLN A 29 9.47 -23.51 5.98
CA GLN A 29 8.46 -22.46 5.98
C GLN A 29 8.73 -21.43 4.88
N PRO A 30 7.71 -20.71 4.38
CA PRO A 30 7.94 -19.53 3.57
C PRO A 30 8.83 -18.52 4.29
N VAL A 31 9.67 -17.80 3.56
CA VAL A 31 10.53 -16.78 4.13
C VAL A 31 10.24 -15.43 3.49
N THR A 32 9.82 -14.47 4.28
CA THR A 32 9.65 -13.09 3.83
C THR A 32 11.01 -12.39 3.83
N LEU A 33 11.41 -11.91 2.67
CA LEU A 33 12.65 -11.20 2.39
C LEU A 33 12.37 -9.71 2.46
N LEU A 34 12.93 -9.01 3.46
CA LEU A 34 12.69 -7.59 3.70
C LEU A 34 13.81 -6.73 3.11
N ARG A 35 13.44 -5.67 2.39
CA ARG A 35 14.33 -4.68 1.77
C ARG A 35 14.07 -3.27 2.31
N PRO A 36 14.51 -2.96 3.53
CA PRO A 36 14.29 -1.63 4.14
C PRO A 36 14.81 -0.48 3.28
N HIS A 37 15.93 -0.70 2.56
CA HIS A 37 16.53 0.28 1.66
C HIS A 37 15.61 0.65 0.48
N ALA A 38 14.81 -0.30 -0.02
CA ALA A 38 13.84 -0.03 -1.09
C ALA A 38 12.67 0.84 -0.60
N ALA A 39 12.11 0.54 0.57
CA ALA A 39 11.08 1.38 1.18
C ALA A 39 11.62 2.77 1.55
N ALA A 40 12.85 2.86 2.06
CA ALA A 40 13.51 4.13 2.34
C ALA A 40 13.67 4.99 1.07
N ARG A 41 14.05 4.38 -0.05
CA ARG A 41 14.15 5.05 -1.37
C ARG A 41 12.79 5.58 -1.83
N ALA A 42 11.75 4.77 -1.73
CA ALA A 42 10.38 5.15 -2.08
C ALA A 42 9.88 6.33 -1.21
N ALA A 43 10.13 6.27 0.10
CA ALA A 43 9.75 7.34 1.03
C ALA A 43 10.43 8.66 0.69
N ARG A 44 11.77 8.66 0.50
CA ARG A 44 12.52 9.85 0.08
C ARG A 44 11.97 10.45 -1.21
N PHE A 45 11.68 9.60 -2.19
CA PHE A 45 11.13 10.05 -3.47
C PHE A 45 9.81 10.83 -3.27
N PHE A 46 8.88 10.30 -2.48
CA PHE A 46 7.62 11.00 -2.19
C PHE A 46 7.83 12.28 -1.39
N VAL A 47 8.66 12.24 -0.35
CA VAL A 47 8.95 13.40 0.50
C VAL A 47 9.62 14.55 -0.30
N GLU A 48 10.51 14.22 -1.23
CA GLU A 48 11.25 15.19 -2.02
C GLU A 48 10.51 15.69 -3.27
N LYS A 49 9.65 14.85 -3.87
CA LYS A 49 9.09 15.12 -5.20
C LYS A 49 7.61 15.45 -5.21
N PHE A 50 6.83 14.90 -4.27
CA PHE A 50 5.41 15.24 -4.21
C PHE A 50 5.25 16.68 -3.71
N PRO A 51 4.46 17.53 -4.43
CA PRO A 51 4.35 18.96 -4.12
C PRO A 51 3.42 19.25 -2.92
N GLY A 52 3.40 18.38 -1.93
CA GLY A 52 2.52 18.46 -0.77
C GLY A 52 2.94 17.47 0.31
N ARG A 53 1.99 17.06 1.13
CA ARG A 53 2.20 16.15 2.26
C ARG A 53 1.81 14.71 1.90
N SER A 54 2.71 13.78 2.17
CA SER A 54 2.43 12.35 1.98
C SER A 54 2.07 11.70 3.31
N LEU A 55 0.91 11.03 3.35
CA LEU A 55 0.41 10.22 4.45
C LEU A 55 0.59 8.75 4.08
N TYR A 56 1.32 7.97 4.87
CA TYR A 56 1.40 6.54 4.58
C TYR A 56 0.10 5.81 4.92
N ALA A 57 -0.48 5.12 3.93
CA ALA A 57 -1.68 4.30 4.15
C ALA A 57 -1.32 2.97 4.82
N VAL A 58 -1.47 2.92 6.16
CA VAL A 58 -1.01 1.82 7.04
C VAL A 58 -1.59 0.47 6.64
N LYS A 59 -2.83 0.42 6.16
CA LYS A 59 -3.50 -0.79 5.64
C LYS A 59 -2.70 -1.57 4.60
N ALA A 60 -1.81 -0.91 3.86
CA ALA A 60 -1.01 -1.57 2.83
C ALA A 60 0.04 -2.51 3.43
N ASN A 61 0.65 -2.11 4.55
CA ASN A 61 1.56 -2.94 5.33
C ASN A 61 1.75 -2.32 6.74
N PRO A 62 1.15 -2.90 7.79
CA PRO A 62 1.18 -2.37 9.14
C PRO A 62 2.43 -2.77 9.95
N SER A 63 3.48 -3.27 9.30
CA SER A 63 4.70 -3.69 10.00
C SER A 63 5.35 -2.54 10.77
N PRO A 64 5.61 -2.65 12.09
CA PRO A 64 6.29 -1.62 12.87
C PRO A 64 7.67 -1.25 12.31
N ASP A 65 8.38 -2.22 11.75
CA ASP A 65 9.71 -1.96 11.17
C ASP A 65 9.62 -1.11 9.91
N LEU A 66 8.64 -1.37 9.05
CA LEU A 66 8.37 -0.52 7.89
C LEU A 66 7.97 0.90 8.32
N LEU A 67 7.08 1.04 9.32
CA LEU A 67 6.66 2.35 9.83
C LEU A 67 7.89 3.17 10.29
N ARG A 68 8.84 2.54 11.01
CA ARG A 68 10.10 3.21 11.43
C ARG A 68 10.99 3.58 10.25
N VAL A 69 11.08 2.73 9.22
CA VAL A 69 11.83 3.05 7.99
C VAL A 69 11.25 4.29 7.33
N LEU A 70 9.93 4.34 7.12
CA LEU A 70 9.25 5.46 6.49
C LEU A 70 9.40 6.76 7.31
N TRP A 71 9.25 6.66 8.64
CA TRP A 71 9.45 7.78 9.56
C TRP A 71 10.85 8.38 9.47
N ASN A 72 11.88 7.54 9.46
CA ASN A 72 13.28 7.97 9.38
C ASN A 72 13.60 8.69 8.05
N GLU A 73 12.80 8.48 7.02
CA GLU A 73 12.92 9.14 5.71
C GLU A 73 11.98 10.34 5.56
N GLY A 74 11.31 10.77 6.65
CA GLY A 74 10.53 12.00 6.70
C GLY A 74 9.02 11.85 6.44
N VAL A 75 8.49 10.63 6.36
CA VAL A 75 7.03 10.41 6.33
C VAL A 75 6.50 10.56 7.75
N THR A 76 5.91 11.72 8.06
CA THR A 76 5.47 12.08 9.41
C THR A 76 3.98 11.88 9.65
N HIS A 77 3.19 11.67 8.60
CA HIS A 77 1.74 11.51 8.64
C HIS A 77 1.33 10.12 8.19
N TYR A 78 0.28 9.58 8.83
CA TYR A 78 -0.19 8.21 8.61
C TYR A 78 -1.70 8.18 8.45
N ASP A 79 -2.19 7.66 7.30
CA ASP A 79 -3.59 7.29 7.08
C ASP A 79 -3.86 5.99 7.81
N VAL A 80 -4.72 6.05 8.84
CA VAL A 80 -5.17 4.90 9.63
C VAL A 80 -6.66 4.66 9.40
N ALA A 81 -7.02 3.38 9.25
CA ALA A 81 -8.39 2.96 8.91
C ALA A 81 -9.14 2.35 10.10
N SER A 82 -8.48 2.11 11.23
CA SER A 82 -9.09 1.49 12.41
C SER A 82 -8.40 1.92 13.70
N ILE A 83 -9.10 1.75 14.82
CA ILE A 83 -8.48 2.01 16.15
C ILE A 83 -7.29 1.08 16.41
N GLY A 84 -7.26 -0.11 15.82
CA GLY A 84 -6.11 -1.01 15.88
C GLY A 84 -4.87 -0.40 15.22
N GLU A 85 -5.04 0.21 14.06
CA GLU A 85 -3.95 0.93 13.38
C GLU A 85 -3.55 2.21 14.12
N VAL A 86 -4.50 2.96 14.70
CA VAL A 86 -4.21 4.11 15.57
C VAL A 86 -3.29 3.70 16.73
N ARG A 87 -3.66 2.66 17.48
CA ARG A 87 -2.87 2.14 18.61
C ARG A 87 -1.49 1.66 18.16
N LEU A 88 -1.43 0.97 17.03
CA LEU A 88 -0.19 0.45 16.46
C LEU A 88 0.79 1.58 16.13
N VAL A 89 0.34 2.58 15.36
CA VAL A 89 1.21 3.70 14.95
C VAL A 89 1.58 4.54 16.16
N ALA A 90 0.62 4.90 17.03
CA ALA A 90 0.89 5.68 18.24
C ALA A 90 1.92 5.02 19.16
N SER A 91 1.88 3.69 19.31
CA SER A 91 2.87 2.95 20.11
C SER A 91 4.22 2.80 19.43
N THR A 92 4.27 2.77 18.10
CA THR A 92 5.50 2.60 17.32
C THR A 92 6.22 3.93 17.09
N LEU A 93 5.45 5.00 16.84
CA LEU A 93 5.88 6.35 16.45
C LEU A 93 5.09 7.38 17.24
N PRO A 94 5.43 7.64 18.52
CA PRO A 94 4.63 8.53 19.40
C PRO A 94 4.48 9.98 18.91
N GLU A 95 5.38 10.44 18.05
CA GLU A 95 5.38 11.81 17.49
C GLU A 95 4.68 11.88 16.11
N ALA A 96 4.19 10.76 15.58
CA ALA A 96 3.52 10.73 14.27
C ALA A 96 2.16 11.43 14.33
N THR A 97 1.82 12.14 13.26
CA THR A 97 0.48 12.68 13.05
C THR A 97 -0.41 11.61 12.46
N LEU A 98 -1.49 11.28 13.16
CA LEU A 98 -2.45 10.27 12.74
C LEU A 98 -3.70 10.93 12.13
N CYS A 99 -4.07 10.48 10.94
CA CYS A 99 -5.27 10.88 10.23
C CYS A 99 -6.20 9.67 10.11
N PHE A 100 -7.38 9.72 10.73
CA PHE A 100 -8.33 8.61 10.71
C PHE A 100 -9.22 8.72 9.47
N MET A 101 -8.71 8.20 8.34
CA MET A 101 -9.25 8.46 7.01
C MET A 101 -10.33 7.46 6.56
N HIS A 102 -10.72 6.50 7.39
CA HIS A 102 -11.86 5.63 7.10
C HIS A 102 -13.18 6.40 7.30
N PRO A 103 -14.07 6.52 6.28
CA PRO A 103 -15.27 7.35 6.38
C PRO A 103 -16.32 6.88 7.40
N VAL A 104 -16.31 5.61 7.77
CA VAL A 104 -17.26 5.02 8.72
C VAL A 104 -16.52 4.45 9.92
N LYS A 105 -16.74 4.99 11.11
CA LYS A 105 -16.01 4.64 12.34
C LYS A 105 -16.98 4.34 13.48
N ALA A 106 -16.60 3.48 14.41
CA ALA A 106 -17.32 3.30 15.66
C ALA A 106 -17.14 4.56 16.55
N GLU A 107 -18.17 4.93 17.29
CA GLU A 107 -18.15 6.11 18.18
C GLU A 107 -17.03 6.01 19.22
N GLU A 108 -16.87 4.83 19.84
CA GLU A 108 -15.82 4.57 20.82
C GLU A 108 -14.41 4.68 20.21
N ALA A 109 -14.26 4.28 18.92
CA ALA A 109 -12.98 4.41 18.22
C ALA A 109 -12.62 5.86 17.94
N ILE A 110 -13.61 6.71 17.61
CA ILE A 110 -13.42 8.15 17.44
C ILE A 110 -13.01 8.78 18.77
N ALA A 111 -13.75 8.48 19.85
CA ALA A 111 -13.47 9.01 21.18
C ALA A 111 -12.06 8.63 21.66
N GLU A 112 -11.68 7.37 21.53
CA GLU A 112 -10.34 6.92 21.91
C GLU A 112 -9.25 7.58 21.05
N ALA A 113 -9.44 7.64 19.73
CA ALA A 113 -8.50 8.27 18.82
C ALA A 113 -8.26 9.75 19.20
N TYR A 114 -9.34 10.48 19.49
CA TYR A 114 -9.27 11.89 19.85
C TYR A 114 -8.68 12.11 21.25
N PHE A 115 -9.26 11.51 22.30
CA PHE A 115 -8.89 11.79 23.69
C PHE A 115 -7.60 11.11 24.16
N THR A 116 -7.32 9.90 23.64
CA THR A 116 -6.16 9.10 24.09
C THR A 116 -4.95 9.28 23.19
N HIS A 117 -5.18 9.35 21.87
CA HIS A 117 -4.09 9.35 20.89
C HIS A 117 -3.90 10.69 20.18
N GLY A 118 -4.68 11.73 20.53
CA GLY A 118 -4.52 13.07 20.01
C GLY A 118 -4.85 13.24 18.53
N VAL A 119 -5.60 12.31 17.93
CA VAL A 119 -6.06 12.42 16.54
C VAL A 119 -6.98 13.63 16.40
N ARG A 120 -6.73 14.46 15.38
CA ARG A 120 -7.52 15.65 15.06
C ARG A 120 -8.13 15.61 13.67
N THR A 121 -7.63 14.74 12.82
CA THR A 121 -8.05 14.62 11.41
C THR A 121 -8.94 13.39 11.23
N PHE A 122 -10.16 13.62 10.76
CA PHE A 122 -11.14 12.57 10.50
C PHE A 122 -11.79 12.75 9.13
N SER A 123 -11.88 11.66 8.36
CA SER A 123 -12.64 11.64 7.12
C SER A 123 -14.11 11.22 7.38
N LEU A 124 -15.02 11.71 6.56
CA LEU A 124 -16.46 11.42 6.62
C LEU A 124 -17.09 11.54 5.23
N ASP A 125 -18.24 10.89 5.02
CA ASP A 125 -18.97 10.95 3.76
C ASP A 125 -20.51 11.09 3.93
N THR A 126 -21.00 11.24 5.18
CA THR A 126 -22.40 11.46 5.49
C THR A 126 -22.57 12.47 6.65
N LEU A 127 -23.76 13.07 6.76
CA LEU A 127 -24.10 13.93 7.89
C LEU A 127 -24.16 13.14 9.20
N ASP A 128 -24.65 11.90 9.17
CA ASP A 128 -24.71 11.03 10.37
C ASP A 128 -23.31 10.74 10.92
N GLU A 129 -22.31 10.60 10.04
CA GLU A 129 -20.92 10.43 10.49
C GLU A 129 -20.35 11.73 11.07
N LEU A 130 -20.71 12.90 10.51
CA LEU A 130 -20.35 14.19 11.08
C LEU A 130 -20.92 14.33 12.49
N ASP A 131 -22.23 14.06 12.67
CA ASP A 131 -22.88 14.13 13.98
C ASP A 131 -22.23 13.18 14.99
N LYS A 132 -21.87 11.98 14.54
CA LYS A 132 -21.17 10.99 15.36
C LYS A 132 -19.77 11.48 15.79
N ILE A 133 -18.99 12.06 14.87
CA ILE A 133 -17.67 12.63 15.20
C ILE A 133 -17.82 13.74 16.23
N MET A 134 -18.77 14.65 16.04
CA MET A 134 -19.02 15.75 16.96
C MET A 134 -19.49 15.24 18.34
N SER A 135 -20.37 14.24 18.38
CA SER A 135 -20.81 13.61 19.63
C SER A 135 -19.63 12.93 20.34
N ALA A 136 -18.88 12.09 19.65
CA ALA A 136 -17.78 11.30 20.21
C ALA A 136 -16.60 12.16 20.71
N THR A 137 -16.46 13.38 20.20
CA THR A 137 -15.42 14.33 20.60
C THR A 137 -15.92 15.42 21.57
N ASN A 138 -17.17 15.28 22.07
CA ASN A 138 -17.82 16.27 22.93
C ASN A 138 -17.91 17.69 22.32
N GLY A 139 -18.14 17.78 21.01
CA GLY A 139 -18.25 19.04 20.30
C GLY A 139 -16.89 19.77 20.15
N ALA A 140 -15.83 19.01 19.88
CA ALA A 140 -14.49 19.58 19.71
C ALA A 140 -14.46 20.64 18.60
N THR A 141 -13.66 21.68 18.79
CA THR A 141 -13.52 22.81 17.86
C THR A 141 -12.15 22.85 17.16
N ASP A 142 -11.31 21.84 17.41
CA ASP A 142 -9.93 21.72 16.90
C ASP A 142 -9.80 20.56 15.90
N LEU A 143 -10.87 20.26 15.15
CA LEU A 143 -10.93 19.14 14.22
C LEU A 143 -10.61 19.56 12.78
N ASN A 144 -9.81 18.74 12.11
CA ASN A 144 -9.70 18.74 10.65
C ASN A 144 -10.71 17.71 10.11
N LEU A 145 -11.70 18.17 9.38
CA LEU A 145 -12.76 17.31 8.84
C LEU A 145 -12.63 17.24 7.31
N LEU A 146 -12.31 16.04 6.78
CA LEU A 146 -12.16 15.81 5.35
C LEU A 146 -13.38 15.09 4.78
N VAL A 147 -14.13 15.78 3.95
CA VAL A 147 -15.30 15.21 3.28
C VAL A 147 -14.81 14.37 2.10
N ARG A 148 -15.10 13.06 2.16
CA ARG A 148 -14.76 12.15 1.05
C ARG A 148 -15.80 12.23 -0.04
N ILE A 149 -15.37 12.65 -1.23
CA ILE A 149 -16.22 12.66 -2.41
C ILE A 149 -16.09 11.33 -3.18
N ARG A 150 -17.19 10.95 -3.85
CA ARG A 150 -17.18 9.78 -4.73
C ARG A 150 -16.61 10.14 -6.08
N VAL A 151 -15.54 9.45 -6.47
CA VAL A 151 -14.97 9.54 -7.80
C VAL A 151 -14.91 8.14 -8.40
N SER A 152 -15.24 8.02 -9.69
CA SER A 152 -15.05 6.81 -10.47
C SER A 152 -13.88 7.04 -11.44
N SER A 153 -13.07 6.02 -11.63
CA SER A 153 -11.98 6.06 -12.59
C SER A 153 -11.89 4.73 -13.32
N ASP A 154 -11.96 4.80 -14.64
CA ASP A 154 -11.71 3.64 -15.52
C ASP A 154 -10.20 3.40 -15.70
N HIS A 155 -9.37 4.26 -15.10
CA HIS A 155 -7.92 4.21 -15.17
C HIS A 155 -7.26 3.32 -14.11
N SER A 156 -8.03 2.79 -13.15
CA SER A 156 -7.51 1.98 -12.04
C SER A 156 -7.81 0.50 -12.20
N LYS A 157 -6.88 -0.36 -11.79
CA LYS A 157 -7.09 -1.82 -11.81
C LYS A 157 -8.17 -2.27 -10.85
N LEU A 158 -8.28 -1.58 -9.70
CA LEU A 158 -9.31 -1.85 -8.68
C LEU A 158 -10.09 -0.57 -8.42
N SER A 159 -11.34 -0.52 -8.87
CA SER A 159 -12.26 0.56 -8.52
C SER A 159 -12.66 0.45 -7.05
N LEU A 160 -12.62 1.57 -6.33
CA LEU A 160 -13.02 1.68 -4.91
C LEU A 160 -14.19 2.66 -4.73
N ALA A 161 -14.94 2.95 -5.80
CA ALA A 161 -16.03 3.94 -5.80
C ALA A 161 -17.37 3.41 -5.26
N ALA A 162 -17.51 2.09 -5.11
CA ALA A 162 -18.81 1.49 -4.76
C ALA A 162 -19.18 1.65 -3.27
N LYS A 163 -18.19 1.70 -2.37
CA LYS A 163 -18.42 1.59 -0.94
C LYS A 163 -18.51 2.94 -0.22
N PHE A 164 -17.69 3.91 -0.61
CA PHE A 164 -17.52 5.16 0.11
C PHE A 164 -17.60 6.38 -0.81
N GLY A 165 -17.81 7.54 -0.16
CA GLY A 165 -17.90 8.85 -0.77
C GLY A 165 -19.32 9.38 -0.79
N ALA A 166 -19.45 10.66 -0.44
CA ALA A 166 -20.73 11.35 -0.35
C ALA A 166 -21.55 11.21 -1.64
N GLU A 167 -22.84 10.99 -1.47
CA GLU A 167 -23.79 10.98 -2.59
C GLU A 167 -23.92 12.39 -3.20
N PRO A 168 -23.98 12.52 -4.54
CA PRO A 168 -24.04 13.84 -5.19
C PRO A 168 -25.15 14.75 -4.66
N GLY A 169 -26.32 14.20 -4.33
CA GLY A 169 -27.46 14.98 -3.82
C GLY A 169 -27.28 15.51 -2.39
N GLU A 170 -26.32 15.01 -1.64
CA GLU A 170 -26.06 15.42 -0.24
C GLU A 170 -24.74 16.17 -0.09
N LEU A 171 -23.86 16.13 -1.09
CA LEU A 171 -22.49 16.62 -1.02
C LEU A 171 -22.42 18.10 -0.62
N THR A 172 -23.17 18.98 -1.29
CA THR A 172 -23.18 20.43 -1.02
C THR A 172 -23.59 20.73 0.44
N ARG A 173 -24.60 20.01 0.93
CA ARG A 173 -25.08 20.17 2.31
C ARG A 173 -24.06 19.65 3.32
N LEU A 174 -23.40 18.53 3.02
CA LEU A 174 -22.36 17.95 3.86
C LEU A 174 -21.12 18.85 3.94
N LEU A 175 -20.66 19.38 2.80
CA LEU A 175 -19.54 20.32 2.77
C LEU A 175 -19.83 21.58 3.60
N PHE A 176 -21.03 22.12 3.47
CA PHE A 176 -21.44 23.27 4.27
C PHE A 176 -21.45 22.95 5.78
N ALA A 177 -22.03 21.82 6.18
CA ALA A 177 -22.08 21.40 7.57
C ALA A 177 -20.68 21.12 8.15
N ALA A 178 -19.82 20.43 7.39
CA ALA A 178 -18.45 20.17 7.78
C ALA A 178 -17.66 21.47 7.95
N ARG A 179 -17.84 22.48 7.07
CA ARG A 179 -17.18 23.78 7.21
C ARG A 179 -17.57 24.52 8.50
N GLN A 180 -18.83 24.38 8.95
CA GLN A 180 -19.28 25.01 10.18
C GLN A 180 -18.72 24.33 11.45
N ALA A 181 -18.43 23.05 11.38
CA ALA A 181 -17.96 22.25 12.51
C ALA A 181 -16.42 22.18 12.61
N ALA A 182 -15.71 22.32 11.47
CA ALA A 182 -14.27 22.12 11.41
C ALA A 182 -13.46 23.38 11.77
N ASP A 183 -12.31 23.19 12.39
CA ASP A 183 -11.24 24.18 12.43
C ASP A 183 -10.62 24.29 11.00
N ALA A 184 -10.15 23.18 10.45
CA ALA A 184 -9.77 23.08 9.05
C ALA A 184 -10.67 22.09 8.30
N MET A 185 -11.24 22.50 7.15
CA MET A 185 -12.10 21.65 6.33
C MET A 185 -11.36 21.25 5.07
N GLY A 186 -11.37 19.94 4.77
CA GLY A 186 -10.79 19.37 3.56
C GLY A 186 -11.77 18.60 2.71
N ILE A 187 -11.35 18.33 1.49
CA ILE A 187 -11.99 17.37 0.58
C ILE A 187 -10.97 16.29 0.26
N CYS A 188 -11.38 15.02 0.38
CA CYS A 188 -10.55 13.89 -0.02
C CYS A 188 -11.27 12.98 -1.01
N PHE A 189 -10.51 12.21 -1.76
CA PHE A 189 -11.02 11.20 -2.68
C PHE A 189 -10.02 10.05 -2.84
N HIS A 190 -10.42 8.99 -3.55
CA HIS A 190 -9.54 7.89 -3.91
C HIS A 190 -9.86 7.40 -5.31
N VAL A 191 -8.90 7.50 -6.23
CA VAL A 191 -9.08 7.15 -7.67
C VAL A 191 -9.12 5.65 -7.95
N GLY A 192 -9.03 4.80 -6.93
CA GLY A 192 -8.87 3.34 -7.06
C GLY A 192 -7.41 2.90 -6.88
N SER A 193 -7.19 1.59 -6.69
CA SER A 193 -5.84 1.06 -6.49
C SER A 193 -5.16 0.79 -7.84
N GLN A 194 -3.85 1.05 -7.93
CA GLN A 194 -3.06 0.89 -9.14
C GLN A 194 -3.63 1.73 -10.30
N ALA A 195 -3.65 3.03 -10.13
CA ALA A 195 -4.06 3.96 -11.19
C ALA A 195 -3.01 3.99 -12.31
N MET A 196 -3.37 3.45 -13.46
CA MET A 196 -2.43 3.29 -14.59
C MET A 196 -2.30 4.55 -15.46
N SER A 197 -3.04 5.61 -15.14
CA SER A 197 -2.96 6.90 -15.82
C SER A 197 -3.07 8.06 -14.84
N PRO A 198 -2.21 9.08 -14.97
CA PRO A 198 -2.32 10.33 -14.19
C PRO A 198 -3.65 11.07 -14.42
N ALA A 199 -4.32 10.85 -15.56
CA ALA A 199 -5.60 11.49 -15.90
C ALA A 199 -6.69 11.25 -14.83
N ALA A 200 -6.63 10.10 -14.13
CA ALA A 200 -7.54 9.79 -13.02
C ALA A 200 -7.59 10.91 -11.96
N TYR A 201 -6.42 11.47 -11.63
CA TYR A 201 -6.32 12.54 -10.63
C TYR A 201 -6.83 13.88 -11.17
N ALA A 202 -6.57 14.20 -12.46
CA ALA A 202 -7.09 15.41 -13.06
C ALA A 202 -8.63 15.42 -13.14
N GLU A 203 -9.23 14.28 -13.49
CA GLU A 203 -10.69 14.10 -13.52
C GLU A 203 -11.29 14.23 -12.12
N ALA A 204 -10.65 13.61 -11.11
CA ALA A 204 -11.09 13.72 -9.73
C ALA A 204 -10.98 15.14 -9.18
N LEU A 205 -9.87 15.85 -9.46
CA LEU A 205 -9.68 17.25 -9.03
C LEU A 205 -10.65 18.20 -9.76
N SER A 206 -11.07 17.91 -11.01
CA SER A 206 -12.15 18.66 -11.65
C SER A 206 -13.48 18.55 -10.88
N ARG A 207 -13.80 17.36 -10.35
CA ARG A 207 -14.99 17.17 -9.47
C ARG A 207 -14.85 17.90 -8.14
N VAL A 208 -13.64 17.92 -7.55
CA VAL A 208 -13.35 18.72 -6.36
C VAL A 208 -13.65 20.20 -6.62
N ARG A 209 -13.17 20.74 -7.76
CA ARG A 209 -13.45 22.13 -8.17
C ARG A 209 -14.94 22.39 -8.23
N ASP A 210 -15.68 21.52 -8.93
CA ASP A 210 -17.11 21.71 -9.14
C ASP A 210 -17.86 21.66 -7.78
N ALA A 211 -17.47 20.76 -6.86
CA ALA A 211 -18.02 20.67 -5.52
C ALA A 211 -17.76 21.92 -4.68
N ILE A 212 -16.55 22.48 -4.74
CA ILE A 212 -16.18 23.71 -4.02
C ILE A 212 -17.06 24.90 -4.52
N VAL A 213 -17.19 25.02 -5.84
CA VAL A 213 -17.96 26.12 -6.47
C VAL A 213 -19.44 25.98 -6.12
N GLU A 214 -20.00 24.78 -6.24
CA GLU A 214 -21.43 24.52 -5.94
C GLU A 214 -21.77 24.75 -4.49
N ALA A 215 -20.94 24.28 -3.56
CA ALA A 215 -21.15 24.44 -2.13
C ALA A 215 -20.79 25.84 -1.62
N ALA A 216 -20.08 26.64 -2.40
CA ALA A 216 -19.58 27.98 -2.02
C ALA A 216 -18.81 27.97 -0.68
N VAL A 217 -17.97 26.98 -0.46
CA VAL A 217 -17.18 26.80 0.78
C VAL A 217 -15.70 27.07 0.53
N THR A 218 -14.99 27.48 1.59
CA THR A 218 -13.54 27.54 1.58
C THR A 218 -12.96 26.19 2.03
N VAL A 219 -11.89 25.74 1.37
CA VAL A 219 -11.21 24.47 1.62
C VAL A 219 -9.77 24.74 2.02
N ASP A 220 -9.36 24.13 3.13
CA ASP A 220 -8.01 24.28 3.71
C ASP A 220 -7.10 23.10 3.33
N ILE A 221 -7.67 21.93 2.98
CA ILE A 221 -6.94 20.72 2.66
C ILE A 221 -7.58 20.05 1.44
N VAL A 222 -6.77 19.69 0.45
CA VAL A 222 -7.18 18.81 -0.64
C VAL A 222 -6.33 17.57 -0.61
N ASP A 223 -6.95 16.43 -0.29
CA ASP A 223 -6.28 15.14 -0.24
C ASP A 223 -6.67 14.31 -1.47
N VAL A 224 -5.70 14.06 -2.33
CA VAL A 224 -5.90 13.29 -3.56
C VAL A 224 -5.93 11.77 -3.33
N GLY A 225 -5.81 11.35 -2.08
CA GLY A 225 -5.88 9.95 -1.68
C GLY A 225 -4.70 9.11 -2.14
N GLY A 226 -4.95 7.81 -2.17
CA GLY A 226 -4.00 6.83 -2.69
C GLY A 226 -4.21 6.51 -4.18
N GLY A 227 -3.74 5.32 -4.56
CA GLY A 227 -3.86 4.82 -5.92
C GLY A 227 -2.58 4.88 -6.72
N PHE A 228 -1.54 5.55 -6.23
CA PHE A 228 -0.21 5.59 -6.89
C PHE A 228 0.28 4.17 -7.16
N PRO A 229 0.67 3.90 -8.43
CA PRO A 229 0.98 2.55 -8.85
C PRO A 229 2.38 2.09 -8.44
N SER A 230 2.58 0.78 -8.49
CA SER A 230 3.89 0.13 -8.55
C SER A 230 3.98 -0.69 -9.82
N TRP A 231 5.17 -1.16 -10.15
CA TRP A 231 5.38 -2.01 -11.31
C TRP A 231 4.97 -3.46 -11.00
N TYR A 232 4.23 -4.08 -11.91
CA TYR A 232 3.92 -5.52 -11.90
C TYR A 232 3.88 -6.06 -13.32
N PRO A 233 4.07 -7.37 -13.56
CA PRO A 233 3.98 -7.95 -14.90
C PRO A 233 2.65 -7.62 -15.60
N GLY A 234 2.73 -6.98 -16.77
CA GLY A 234 1.57 -6.52 -17.52
C GLY A 234 0.89 -5.26 -16.95
N MET A 235 1.54 -4.59 -16.00
CA MET A 235 1.12 -3.31 -15.44
C MET A 235 2.35 -2.38 -15.33
N GLU A 236 2.65 -1.71 -16.42
CA GLU A 236 3.79 -0.79 -16.53
C GLU A 236 3.28 0.65 -16.50
N PRO A 237 3.22 1.28 -15.30
CA PRO A 237 2.70 2.63 -15.18
C PRO A 237 3.69 3.65 -15.73
N PRO A 238 3.23 4.85 -16.11
CA PRO A 238 4.09 6.00 -16.32
C PRO A 238 4.96 6.32 -15.10
N ALA A 239 6.03 7.09 -15.28
CA ALA A 239 6.85 7.58 -14.19
C ALA A 239 6.01 8.37 -13.17
N LEU A 240 6.29 8.20 -11.88
CA LEU A 240 5.50 8.83 -10.80
C LEU A 240 5.53 10.36 -10.86
N GLU A 241 6.60 10.95 -11.38
CA GLU A 241 6.68 12.40 -11.61
C GLU A 241 5.54 12.90 -12.49
N SER A 242 5.11 12.13 -13.50
CA SER A 242 3.99 12.52 -14.37
C SER A 242 2.66 12.61 -13.62
N TYR A 243 2.49 11.78 -12.57
CA TYR A 243 1.33 11.90 -11.66
C TYR A 243 1.41 13.18 -10.84
N PHE A 244 2.58 13.48 -10.28
CA PHE A 244 2.80 14.68 -9.48
C PHE A 244 2.60 15.97 -10.29
N GLU A 245 3.09 16.00 -11.53
CA GLU A 245 2.89 17.13 -12.43
C GLU A 245 1.41 17.37 -12.76
N VAL A 246 0.66 16.31 -13.04
CA VAL A 246 -0.78 16.40 -13.34
C VAL A 246 -1.56 16.85 -12.11
N ILE A 247 -1.24 16.28 -10.93
CA ILE A 247 -1.86 16.65 -9.64
C ILE A 247 -1.56 18.13 -9.34
N SER A 248 -0.30 18.55 -9.40
CA SER A 248 0.11 19.94 -9.13
C SER A 248 -0.65 20.94 -10.01
N ARG A 249 -0.65 20.71 -11.32
CA ARG A 249 -1.34 21.58 -12.29
C ARG A 249 -2.85 21.65 -12.03
N ALA A 250 -3.47 20.51 -11.74
CA ALA A 250 -4.91 20.48 -11.49
C ALA A 250 -5.26 21.10 -10.12
N TYR A 251 -4.42 20.93 -9.11
CA TYR A 251 -4.55 21.56 -7.80
C TYR A 251 -4.41 23.08 -7.87
N GLU A 252 -3.40 23.60 -8.58
CA GLU A 252 -3.19 25.03 -8.78
C GLU A 252 -4.35 25.75 -9.49
N ALA A 253 -5.16 24.99 -10.25
CA ALA A 253 -6.35 25.50 -10.93
C ALA A 253 -7.60 25.51 -10.02
N LEU A 254 -7.54 25.02 -8.79
CA LEU A 254 -8.68 25.03 -7.87
C LEU A 254 -8.95 26.42 -7.30
N PRO A 255 -10.23 26.78 -7.07
CA PRO A 255 -10.61 28.05 -6.45
C PRO A 255 -10.46 27.99 -4.92
N ILE A 256 -9.24 27.80 -4.43
CA ILE A 256 -8.89 27.62 -3.02
C ILE A 256 -7.90 28.70 -2.56
N SER A 257 -7.71 28.84 -1.25
CA SER A 257 -6.71 29.73 -0.68
C SER A 257 -5.28 29.26 -1.07
N TYR A 258 -4.37 30.24 -1.25
CA TYR A 258 -2.94 29.92 -1.42
C TYR A 258 -2.32 29.22 -0.20
N SER A 259 -2.99 29.27 0.95
CA SER A 259 -2.59 28.56 2.18
C SER A 259 -3.17 27.15 2.29
N ALA A 260 -4.00 26.72 1.33
CA ALA A 260 -4.51 25.35 1.34
C ALA A 260 -3.38 24.34 1.15
N GLU A 261 -3.49 23.21 1.83
CA GLU A 261 -2.51 22.13 1.76
C GLU A 261 -2.94 21.05 0.77
N LEU A 262 -1.97 20.56 -0.01
CA LEU A 262 -2.14 19.38 -0.87
C LEU A 262 -1.61 18.15 -0.12
N TRP A 263 -2.45 17.10 -0.01
CA TRP A 263 -2.10 15.83 0.62
C TRP A 263 -2.28 14.65 -0.33
N CYS A 264 -1.58 13.54 -0.05
CA CYS A 264 -1.80 12.26 -0.72
C CYS A 264 -1.60 11.09 0.27
N GLU A 265 -2.20 9.92 -0.04
CA GLU A 265 -2.21 8.72 0.80
C GLU A 265 -1.52 7.53 0.10
N PRO A 266 -0.22 7.59 -0.26
CA PRO A 266 0.46 6.47 -0.88
C PRO A 266 0.56 5.28 0.08
N GLY A 267 0.04 4.12 -0.31
CA GLY A 267 0.24 2.85 0.37
C GLY A 267 1.15 1.96 -0.46
N ARG A 268 0.60 1.32 -1.50
CA ARG A 268 1.32 0.40 -2.39
C ARG A 268 2.64 0.98 -2.90
N ALA A 269 2.63 2.20 -3.38
CA ALA A 269 3.82 2.85 -3.92
C ALA A 269 4.98 2.93 -2.91
N LEU A 270 4.70 3.11 -1.61
CA LEU A 270 5.75 3.19 -0.58
C LEU A 270 6.27 1.83 -0.12
N CYS A 271 5.50 0.76 -0.25
CA CYS A 271 5.87 -0.51 0.38
C CYS A 271 5.92 -1.73 -0.53
N ALA A 272 5.48 -1.67 -1.79
CA ALA A 272 5.49 -2.85 -2.67
C ALA A 272 6.89 -3.47 -2.80
N GLU A 273 7.93 -2.64 -2.96
CA GLU A 273 9.32 -3.04 -3.11
C GLU A 273 9.98 -3.50 -1.78
N TYR A 274 9.30 -3.25 -0.64
CA TYR A 274 9.84 -3.58 0.68
C TYR A 274 10.00 -5.06 0.92
N ALA A 275 9.15 -5.91 0.33
CA ALA A 275 9.20 -7.34 0.57
C ALA A 275 8.95 -8.19 -0.66
N SER A 276 9.57 -9.38 -0.64
CA SER A 276 9.25 -10.55 -1.45
C SER A 276 9.09 -11.77 -0.56
N VAL A 277 8.59 -12.88 -1.09
CA VAL A 277 8.48 -14.14 -0.36
C VAL A 277 9.20 -15.24 -1.11
N LEU A 278 10.09 -15.95 -0.43
CA LEU A 278 10.73 -17.17 -0.91
C LEU A 278 9.84 -18.35 -0.54
N VAL A 279 9.32 -19.05 -1.55
CA VAL A 279 8.47 -20.22 -1.41
C VAL A 279 9.16 -21.45 -1.94
N ARG A 280 8.86 -22.64 -1.36
CA ARG A 280 9.36 -23.92 -1.83
C ARG A 280 8.31 -24.60 -2.70
N VAL A 281 8.76 -25.21 -3.80
CA VAL A 281 7.94 -26.10 -4.62
C VAL A 281 7.85 -27.46 -3.94
N GLU A 282 6.66 -27.85 -3.50
CA GLU A 282 6.41 -29.14 -2.85
C GLU A 282 6.10 -30.23 -3.86
N LYS A 283 5.47 -29.86 -4.99
CA LYS A 283 5.08 -30.79 -6.06
C LYS A 283 4.91 -30.05 -7.37
N ARG A 284 5.20 -30.75 -8.46
CA ARG A 284 4.82 -30.32 -9.81
C ARG A 284 3.85 -31.31 -10.47
N ARG A 285 2.86 -30.78 -11.17
CA ARG A 285 1.96 -31.53 -12.03
C ARG A 285 1.80 -30.77 -13.37
N GLY A 286 2.58 -31.15 -14.38
CA GLY A 286 2.57 -30.42 -15.66
C GLY A 286 2.99 -28.96 -15.49
N SER A 287 2.06 -28.03 -15.74
CA SER A 287 2.23 -26.58 -15.54
C SER A 287 1.70 -26.07 -14.20
N GLU A 288 1.34 -26.96 -13.28
CA GLU A 288 0.87 -26.62 -11.94
C GLU A 288 1.99 -26.88 -10.93
N LEU A 289 2.30 -25.88 -10.09
CA LEU A 289 3.23 -25.98 -8.98
C LEU A 289 2.49 -25.84 -7.66
N TYR A 290 2.71 -26.79 -6.76
CA TYR A 290 2.20 -26.77 -5.39
C TYR A 290 3.30 -26.16 -4.52
N ILE A 291 3.03 -25.03 -3.88
CA ILE A 291 3.99 -24.27 -3.11
C ILE A 291 3.58 -24.14 -1.64
N ASN A 292 4.51 -23.81 -0.76
CA ASN A 292 4.28 -23.75 0.68
C ASN A 292 3.70 -22.41 1.19
N ASP A 293 3.29 -21.51 0.28
CA ASP A 293 2.50 -20.30 0.57
C ASP A 293 1.37 -20.18 -0.47
N GLY A 294 0.39 -19.31 -0.29
CA GLY A 294 -0.75 -19.23 -1.20
C GLY A 294 -1.71 -18.09 -0.95
N ALA A 295 -2.97 -18.29 -1.38
CA ALA A 295 -4.06 -17.33 -1.27
C ALA A 295 -4.33 -16.88 0.19
N TYR A 296 -4.19 -17.79 1.13
CA TYR A 296 -4.36 -17.53 2.57
C TYR A 296 -3.07 -17.03 3.24
N GLY A 297 -1.98 -16.99 2.49
CA GLY A 297 -0.70 -16.40 2.84
C GLY A 297 -0.47 -15.05 2.18
N ALA A 298 0.67 -14.91 1.48
CA ALA A 298 1.05 -13.66 0.84
C ALA A 298 0.41 -13.42 -0.54
N LEU A 299 -0.26 -14.41 -1.15
CA LEU A 299 -0.69 -14.38 -2.54
C LEU A 299 -2.21 -14.15 -2.71
N PHE A 300 -2.87 -13.50 -1.74
CA PHE A 300 -4.31 -13.21 -1.76
C PHE A 300 -4.74 -12.53 -3.07
N ASP A 301 -4.07 -11.45 -3.47
CA ASP A 301 -4.43 -10.69 -4.68
C ASP A 301 -4.23 -11.53 -5.95
N ALA A 302 -3.24 -12.43 -5.99
CA ALA A 302 -3.03 -13.32 -7.13
C ALA A 302 -4.18 -14.32 -7.31
N ALA A 303 -4.73 -14.83 -6.20
CA ALA A 303 -5.82 -15.79 -6.22
C ALA A 303 -7.18 -15.13 -6.52
N HIS A 304 -7.50 -14.01 -5.87
CA HIS A 304 -8.86 -13.45 -5.85
C HIS A 304 -9.13 -12.42 -6.95
N ILE A 305 -8.09 -11.73 -7.42
CA ILE A 305 -8.22 -10.68 -8.43
C ILE A 305 -7.27 -10.86 -9.62
N GLY A 306 -6.61 -12.01 -9.70
CA GLY A 306 -5.73 -12.35 -10.82
C GLY A 306 -4.48 -11.45 -10.92
N TRP A 307 -3.98 -10.95 -9.78
CA TRP A 307 -2.79 -10.11 -9.76
C TRP A 307 -1.55 -10.90 -10.11
N ARG A 308 -0.74 -10.40 -11.03
CA ARG A 308 0.52 -11.03 -11.40
C ARG A 308 1.67 -10.42 -10.61
N TYR A 309 2.49 -11.29 -10.07
CA TYR A 309 3.72 -10.90 -9.38
C TYR A 309 4.95 -11.33 -10.20
N PRO A 310 6.06 -10.57 -10.18
CA PRO A 310 7.31 -11.04 -10.75
C PRO A 310 7.80 -12.23 -9.93
N VAL A 311 8.30 -13.24 -10.62
CA VAL A 311 8.84 -14.47 -10.03
C VAL A 311 10.21 -14.79 -10.59
N ARG A 312 11.06 -15.42 -9.78
CA ARG A 312 12.32 -15.98 -10.23
C ARG A 312 12.63 -17.30 -9.54
N LEU A 313 13.17 -18.25 -10.28
CA LEU A 313 13.68 -19.50 -9.74
C LEU A 313 14.98 -19.24 -8.96
N VAL A 314 15.09 -19.82 -7.76
CA VAL A 314 16.24 -19.66 -6.87
C VAL A 314 16.85 -21.04 -6.61
N ARG A 315 17.98 -21.34 -7.26
CA ARG A 315 18.73 -22.60 -7.09
C ARG A 315 20.21 -22.42 -7.49
N ASP A 316 21.08 -23.37 -7.15
CA ASP A 316 22.52 -23.31 -7.41
C ASP A 316 22.88 -23.41 -8.91
N GLU A 317 22.10 -24.16 -9.68
CA GLU A 317 22.38 -24.41 -11.10
C GLU A 317 21.53 -23.50 -11.99
N GLU A 318 22.17 -22.87 -12.98
CA GLU A 318 21.44 -22.12 -14.00
C GLU A 318 20.59 -23.09 -14.85
N SER A 319 19.44 -22.60 -15.29
CA SER A 319 18.57 -23.33 -16.19
C SER A 319 18.82 -22.91 -17.63
N ASP A 320 19.10 -23.89 -18.50
CA ASP A 320 19.18 -23.68 -19.93
C ASP A 320 17.82 -23.83 -20.65
N THR A 321 16.76 -24.09 -19.89
CA THR A 321 15.45 -24.31 -20.47
C THR A 321 14.72 -22.98 -20.75
N ARG A 322 13.81 -23.00 -21.72
CA ARG A 322 12.94 -21.84 -21.97
C ARG A 322 11.93 -21.69 -20.84
N ASP A 323 11.54 -20.45 -20.59
CA ASP A 323 10.45 -20.18 -19.68
C ASP A 323 9.12 -20.74 -20.22
N MET A 324 8.30 -21.19 -19.31
CA MET A 324 6.92 -21.56 -19.55
C MET A 324 5.99 -20.98 -18.46
N ALA A 325 4.73 -20.84 -18.80
CA ALA A 325 3.71 -20.34 -17.89
C ALA A 325 3.28 -21.42 -16.90
N PHE A 326 3.26 -21.06 -15.61
CA PHE A 326 2.79 -21.90 -14.53
C PHE A 326 1.61 -21.24 -13.80
N SER A 327 0.79 -22.07 -13.17
CA SER A 327 -0.12 -21.69 -12.09
C SER A 327 0.39 -22.26 -10.77
N PHE A 328 0.00 -21.63 -9.65
CA PHE A 328 0.37 -22.09 -8.32
C PHE A 328 -0.86 -22.55 -7.53
N TYR A 329 -0.71 -23.65 -6.81
CA TYR A 329 -1.59 -24.07 -5.72
C TYR A 329 -0.88 -23.82 -4.40
N GLY A 330 -1.58 -23.20 -3.44
CA GLY A 330 -1.09 -23.04 -2.08
C GLY A 330 -1.19 -24.33 -1.25
N PRO A 331 -0.78 -24.27 0.02
CA PRO A 331 -0.66 -25.44 0.87
C PRO A 331 -1.96 -25.90 1.53
N THR A 332 -3.03 -25.09 1.47
CA THR A 332 -4.29 -25.41 2.17
C THR A 332 -5.11 -26.47 1.45
N CYS A 333 -6.10 -27.04 2.12
CA CYS A 333 -7.00 -28.03 1.52
C CYS A 333 -8.16 -27.38 0.74
N ASP A 334 -8.19 -26.05 0.60
CA ASP A 334 -9.22 -25.33 -0.12
C ASP A 334 -8.84 -25.20 -1.61
N ASP A 335 -9.74 -25.58 -2.51
CA ASP A 335 -9.55 -25.44 -3.96
C ASP A 335 -9.43 -23.97 -4.41
N LEU A 336 -9.87 -23.01 -3.59
CA LEU A 336 -9.69 -21.57 -3.82
C LEU A 336 -8.25 -21.11 -3.58
N ASP A 337 -7.41 -21.94 -2.96
CA ASP A 337 -5.98 -21.67 -2.78
C ASP A 337 -5.21 -21.88 -4.08
N HIS A 338 -5.67 -21.18 -5.14
CA HIS A 338 -5.18 -21.29 -6.49
C HIS A 338 -4.90 -19.90 -7.10
N MET A 339 -3.69 -19.72 -7.54
CA MET A 339 -3.20 -18.53 -8.25
C MET A 339 -2.99 -18.89 -9.71
N ALA A 340 -3.93 -18.47 -10.57
CA ALA A 340 -3.96 -18.87 -11.99
C ALA A 340 -2.75 -18.38 -12.80
N GLY A 341 -2.10 -17.31 -12.37
CA GLY A 341 -0.92 -16.74 -13.07
C GLY A 341 -1.28 -15.99 -14.35
N PRO A 342 -0.51 -16.13 -15.44
CA PRO A 342 0.69 -16.98 -15.58
C PRO A 342 1.88 -16.46 -14.77
N PHE A 343 2.65 -17.42 -14.22
CA PHE A 343 3.97 -17.17 -13.63
C PHE A 343 5.02 -17.78 -14.56
N GLU A 344 5.87 -16.93 -15.13
CA GLU A 344 6.88 -17.35 -16.11
C GLU A 344 8.13 -17.83 -15.37
N LEU A 345 8.46 -19.10 -15.52
CA LEU A 345 9.60 -19.76 -14.87
C LEU A 345 10.24 -20.76 -15.84
N PRO A 346 11.54 -21.10 -15.66
CA PRO A 346 12.18 -22.14 -16.45
C PRO A 346 11.39 -23.45 -16.45
N ALA A 347 11.29 -24.09 -17.65
CA ALA A 347 10.47 -25.28 -17.83
C ALA A 347 10.93 -26.49 -17.02
N ASP A 348 12.15 -26.47 -16.47
CA ASP A 348 12.73 -27.55 -15.66
C ASP A 348 12.52 -27.36 -14.14
N VAL A 349 11.74 -26.35 -13.71
CA VAL A 349 11.40 -26.18 -12.29
C VAL A 349 10.76 -27.46 -11.73
N GLN A 350 11.17 -27.89 -10.53
CA GLN A 350 10.77 -29.16 -9.94
C GLN A 350 10.55 -29.09 -8.42
N ALA A 351 10.02 -30.15 -7.86
CA ALA A 351 9.85 -30.25 -6.41
C ALA A 351 11.22 -30.13 -5.70
N GLY A 352 11.25 -29.35 -4.63
CA GLY A 352 12.46 -29.01 -3.89
C GLY A 352 13.14 -27.72 -4.31
N ASP A 353 12.79 -27.16 -5.47
CA ASP A 353 13.24 -25.82 -5.88
C ASP A 353 12.59 -24.71 -5.05
N TYR A 354 13.21 -23.55 -5.06
CA TYR A 354 12.69 -22.34 -4.45
C TYR A 354 12.33 -21.30 -5.50
N ILE A 355 11.25 -20.58 -5.25
CA ILE A 355 10.78 -19.46 -6.08
C ILE A 355 10.70 -18.22 -5.20
N GLU A 356 11.35 -17.16 -5.62
CA GLU A 356 11.08 -15.84 -5.03
C GLU A 356 9.94 -15.18 -5.79
N VAL A 357 8.91 -14.74 -5.05
CA VAL A 357 7.80 -13.94 -5.55
C VAL A 357 7.99 -12.51 -5.06
N GLY A 358 8.21 -11.59 -5.98
CA GLY A 358 8.56 -10.19 -5.69
C GLY A 358 7.37 -9.26 -5.49
N MET A 359 7.64 -8.02 -5.07
CA MET A 359 6.67 -6.93 -4.97
C MET A 359 5.50 -7.20 -4.02
N LEU A 360 5.72 -8.00 -2.98
CA LEU A 360 4.74 -8.42 -1.99
C LEU A 360 4.72 -7.56 -0.71
N GLY A 361 5.50 -6.48 -0.68
CA GLY A 361 5.49 -5.55 0.45
C GLY A 361 4.14 -4.86 0.68
N ALA A 362 3.32 -4.72 -0.36
CA ALA A 362 1.96 -4.20 -0.26
C ALA A 362 0.95 -5.34 -0.25
N TYR A 363 0.14 -5.40 0.80
CA TYR A 363 -0.96 -6.37 1.03
C TYR A 363 -0.54 -7.84 1.18
N GLY A 364 0.69 -8.22 0.89
CA GLY A 364 1.17 -9.60 1.06
C GLY A 364 1.08 -10.06 2.52
N CYS A 365 1.75 -9.38 3.45
CA CYS A 365 1.69 -9.73 4.86
C CYS A 365 0.37 -9.32 5.54
N ALA A 366 -0.24 -8.20 5.12
CA ALA A 366 -1.45 -7.67 5.74
C ALA A 366 -2.70 -8.55 5.54
N MET A 367 -2.71 -9.38 4.49
CA MET A 367 -3.83 -10.26 4.16
C MET A 367 -3.63 -11.71 4.62
N ARG A 368 -2.47 -12.04 5.18
CA ARG A 368 -2.11 -13.37 5.67
C ARG A 368 -3.02 -13.84 6.80
N THR A 369 -3.40 -15.12 6.78
CA THR A 369 -4.24 -15.76 7.80
C THR A 369 -3.56 -16.98 8.39
N GLY A 370 -4.15 -17.55 9.47
CA GLY A 370 -3.72 -18.82 10.07
C GLY A 370 -4.57 -20.03 9.63
N PHE A 371 -5.25 -19.95 8.47
CA PHE A 371 -6.11 -21.03 7.99
C PHE A 371 -5.33 -22.35 7.82
N ASN A 372 -5.93 -23.47 8.21
CA ASN A 372 -5.32 -24.83 8.27
C ASN A 372 -4.00 -24.92 9.06
N GLY A 373 -3.67 -23.95 9.89
CA GLY A 373 -2.39 -23.89 10.61
C GLY A 373 -1.21 -23.40 9.76
N PHE A 374 -1.45 -22.98 8.51
CA PHE A 374 -0.49 -22.27 7.70
C PHE A 374 -0.47 -20.77 8.05
N GLY A 375 0.43 -20.01 7.45
CA GLY A 375 0.58 -18.57 7.73
C GLY A 375 1.74 -18.22 8.67
N VAL A 376 2.47 -19.21 9.16
CA VAL A 376 3.78 -18.99 9.82
C VAL A 376 4.83 -18.74 8.76
N GLU A 377 5.64 -17.70 8.96
CA GLU A 377 6.75 -17.34 8.07
C GLU A 377 7.97 -16.93 8.88
N ASP A 378 9.15 -17.15 8.35
CA ASP A 378 10.38 -16.53 8.83
C ASP A 378 10.58 -15.17 8.10
N GLN A 379 11.25 -14.23 8.77
CA GLN A 379 11.59 -12.94 8.18
C GLN A 379 13.09 -12.71 8.20
N VAL A 380 13.63 -12.28 7.07
CA VAL A 380 15.06 -12.02 6.86
C VAL A 380 15.26 -10.72 6.11
N ILE A 381 16.21 -9.90 6.55
CA ILE A 381 16.61 -8.69 5.82
C ILE A 381 17.60 -9.10 4.72
N VAL A 382 17.32 -8.69 3.49
CA VAL A 382 18.21 -8.89 2.34
C VAL A 382 18.76 -7.55 1.85
N THR A 383 19.93 -7.59 1.24
CA THR A 383 20.63 -6.39 0.75
C THR A 383 20.64 -6.28 -0.78
N ASP A 384 20.12 -7.28 -1.47
CA ASP A 384 19.90 -7.23 -2.92
C ASP A 384 18.75 -6.26 -3.29
N GLU A 385 18.70 -5.87 -4.56
CA GLU A 385 17.63 -5.01 -5.07
C GLU A 385 16.31 -5.78 -5.27
N PRO A 386 15.16 -5.12 -5.19
CA PRO A 386 13.87 -5.72 -5.56
C PRO A 386 13.85 -6.07 -7.05
N MET A 387 13.00 -7.02 -7.45
CA MET A 387 12.90 -7.47 -8.85
C MET A 387 12.46 -6.37 -9.82
N ALA A 388 11.80 -5.34 -9.35
CA ALA A 388 11.38 -4.18 -10.11
C ALA A 388 11.35 -2.94 -9.22
N SER A 389 11.58 -1.76 -9.80
CA SER A 389 11.50 -0.49 -9.08
C SER A 389 11.04 0.63 -10.01
N LEU A 390 10.24 1.57 -9.45
CA LEU A 390 9.90 2.84 -10.09
C LEU A 390 10.77 4.00 -9.61
N TYR A 391 11.73 3.76 -8.71
CA TYR A 391 12.49 4.80 -8.00
C TYR A 391 13.95 4.90 -8.47
N GLY A 392 14.23 4.55 -9.73
CA GLY A 392 15.56 4.68 -10.30
C GLY A 392 16.59 3.65 -9.81
N ALA A 393 16.18 2.62 -9.10
CA ALA A 393 17.00 1.44 -8.90
C ALA A 393 17.19 0.71 -10.23
N ALA A 394 18.31 -0.03 -10.38
CA ALA A 394 18.75 -0.68 -11.60
C ALA A 394 17.61 -1.22 -12.48
N GLU A 395 17.81 -1.17 -13.81
CA GLU A 395 16.84 -1.69 -14.78
C GLU A 395 16.21 -2.99 -14.28
N PRO A 396 14.89 -3.19 -14.45
CA PRO A 396 14.21 -4.41 -14.01
C PRO A 396 15.01 -5.61 -14.52
N VAL A 397 15.49 -6.46 -13.59
CA VAL A 397 16.23 -7.67 -13.94
C VAL A 397 15.25 -8.71 -14.50
N LEU A 398 14.62 -8.37 -15.63
CA LEU A 398 13.77 -9.29 -16.37
C LEU A 398 14.57 -10.22 -17.31
N ARG A 399 15.92 -10.19 -17.25
CA ARG A 399 16.75 -10.93 -18.20
C ARG A 399 17.13 -12.35 -17.76
N SER A 400 16.87 -12.74 -16.53
CA SER A 400 16.95 -14.15 -16.13
C SER A 400 16.00 -14.40 -14.97
N ASN A 401 15.05 -15.30 -15.15
CA ASN A 401 14.18 -15.82 -14.09
C ASN A 401 14.93 -16.82 -13.18
N VAL A 402 16.24 -16.83 -13.23
CA VAL A 402 17.13 -17.68 -12.43
C VAL A 402 18.17 -16.82 -11.74
N VAL A 403 18.30 -16.99 -10.44
CA VAL A 403 19.41 -16.45 -9.64
C VAL A 403 20.39 -17.58 -9.41
N THR A 404 21.62 -17.40 -9.91
CA THR A 404 22.73 -18.28 -9.56
C THR A 404 23.14 -18.01 -8.12
N LEU A 405 23.21 -19.07 -7.32
CA LEU A 405 23.50 -19.01 -5.87
C LEU A 405 25.00 -18.90 -5.59
#